data_9029f6997e8cc6b40605cbdd25e8e1c4
#
_entry.id   9029f6997e8cc6b40605cbdd25e8e1c4
#
_cell.length_a   1.000
_cell.length_b   1.000
_cell.length_c   1.000
_cell.angle_alpha   90.00
_cell.angle_beta   90.00
_cell.angle_gamma   90.00
#
_symmetry.space_group_name_H-M   'P 1'
#
loop_
_entity.id
_entity.type
_entity.pdbx_description
1 polymer ?
#
loop_
_entity_poly.entity_id
_entity_poly.type
_entity_poly.pdbx_seq_one_letter_code
_entity_poly.pdbx_strand_id
1 'polypeptide(L)'
;MLGLIQCPHCKKPMAISNVTMDTEYIFEADMDCQCGYHADVCDGILLTPNRYEGNDDTPDVHRLMYKDLPAGMISLFQSAYNFMKQQIDGVNLSGKIVMESYINAWFFLYTHQGIFDSDGRYIIVDKYPETLAMYKALMERENYRLPILYIADSTLDLPLCPSCIDVNIDFFATNEHNFYRRSFFYEELTPLLKPGAWIIGTYFYFENGWRSMQKLLSQYPKCSDNNFSLQYFLKMANESGIVIDKKEICGPSIDSGNNIGFSFHQKGEKLYLLPYTCLLYTSDAAD
;
A
#
# COMPACT_ATOMS: atom_id res chain seq x y z
N MET A 1 2.35 11.52 -16.15
CA MET A 1 3.02 10.69 -15.13
C MET A 1 4.55 10.71 -15.24
N LEU A 2 5.15 10.72 -16.45
CA LEU A 2 6.62 10.72 -16.61
C LEU A 2 7.36 11.81 -15.83
N GLY A 3 6.79 13.01 -15.73
CA GLY A 3 7.37 14.10 -14.92
C GLY A 3 7.51 13.82 -13.41
N LEU A 4 6.94 12.71 -12.91
CA LEU A 4 7.11 12.26 -11.54
C LEU A 4 8.28 11.29 -11.38
N ILE A 5 8.82 10.75 -12.49
CA ILE A 5 9.86 9.72 -12.45
C ILE A 5 11.22 10.35 -12.19
N GLN A 6 11.89 9.84 -11.16
CA GLN A 6 13.23 10.27 -10.75
C GLN A 6 13.98 9.06 -10.16
N CYS A 7 15.28 9.01 -10.37
CA CYS A 7 16.10 7.95 -9.80
C CYS A 7 16.03 7.98 -8.26
N PRO A 8 15.69 6.86 -7.60
CA PRO A 8 15.57 6.83 -6.15
C PRO A 8 16.93 7.02 -5.46
N HIS A 9 18.05 6.62 -6.09
CA HIS A 9 19.38 6.67 -5.50
C HIS A 9 20.03 8.06 -5.57
N CYS A 10 20.04 8.68 -6.75
CA CYS A 10 20.76 9.96 -6.95
C CYS A 10 19.85 11.17 -7.20
N LYS A 11 18.54 10.96 -7.21
CA LYS A 11 17.51 12.00 -7.40
C LYS A 11 17.62 12.78 -8.72
N LYS A 12 18.29 12.20 -9.73
CA LYS A 12 18.38 12.78 -11.08
C LYS A 12 17.30 12.20 -11.99
N PRO A 13 16.93 12.91 -13.07
CA PRO A 13 16.06 12.36 -14.13
C PRO A 13 16.66 11.07 -14.69
N MET A 14 15.81 10.14 -15.05
CA MET A 14 16.18 8.89 -15.71
C MET A 14 16.08 9.06 -17.22
N ALA A 15 17.00 8.46 -17.96
CA ALA A 15 16.90 8.33 -19.41
C ALA A 15 15.87 7.24 -19.73
N ILE A 16 15.04 7.49 -20.74
CA ILE A 16 14.02 6.52 -21.21
C ILE A 16 14.40 6.15 -22.64
N SER A 17 14.50 4.86 -22.93
CA SER A 17 14.87 4.31 -24.22
C SER A 17 13.98 3.12 -24.59
N ASN A 18 14.10 2.62 -25.82
CA ASN A 18 13.38 1.45 -26.33
C ASN A 18 11.86 1.51 -26.13
N VAL A 19 11.29 2.72 -26.28
CA VAL A 19 9.88 2.99 -25.96
C VAL A 19 8.96 2.38 -26.99
N THR A 20 8.04 1.53 -26.54
CA THR A 20 6.87 1.08 -27.30
C THR A 20 5.61 1.65 -26.64
N MET A 21 4.72 2.20 -27.46
CA MET A 21 3.46 2.78 -26.98
C MET A 21 2.28 1.91 -27.40
N ASP A 22 1.35 1.72 -26.49
CA ASP A 22 -0.01 1.28 -26.81
C ASP A 22 -0.96 2.45 -26.58
N THR A 23 -1.50 2.99 -27.70
CA THR A 23 -2.35 4.18 -27.69
C THR A 23 -1.68 5.41 -27.02
N GLU A 24 -2.02 5.71 -25.78
CA GLU A 24 -1.52 6.85 -24.99
C GLU A 24 -0.57 6.43 -23.85
N TYR A 25 -0.32 5.12 -23.68
CA TYR A 25 0.46 4.58 -22.58
C TYR A 25 1.78 4.00 -23.05
N ILE A 26 2.83 4.14 -22.25
CA ILE A 26 4.08 3.41 -22.46
C ILE A 26 3.82 1.96 -22.09
N PHE A 27 3.99 1.08 -23.06
CA PHE A 27 3.80 -0.37 -22.90
C PHE A 27 5.11 -1.06 -22.54
N GLU A 28 6.20 -0.71 -23.26
CA GLU A 28 7.55 -1.18 -22.99
C GLU A 28 8.51 0.00 -22.96
N ALA A 29 9.47 -0.01 -22.07
CA ALA A 29 10.59 0.95 -22.05
C ALA A 29 11.71 0.48 -21.12
N ASP A 30 12.93 0.93 -21.41
CA ASP A 30 14.04 0.86 -20.47
C ASP A 30 14.22 2.22 -19.79
N MET A 31 14.49 2.22 -18.51
CA MET A 31 14.71 3.41 -17.71
C MET A 31 16.05 3.33 -16.99
N ASP A 32 17.01 4.14 -17.45
CA ASP A 32 18.39 4.12 -16.99
C ASP A 32 18.78 5.39 -16.26
N CYS A 33 19.56 5.27 -15.21
CA CYS A 33 20.21 6.38 -14.54
C CYS A 33 21.73 6.30 -14.63
N GLN A 34 22.38 7.45 -14.76
CA GLN A 34 23.84 7.55 -14.80
C GLN A 34 24.53 6.97 -13.56
N CYS A 35 23.82 6.81 -12.43
CA CYS A 35 24.36 6.17 -11.23
C CYS A 35 24.33 4.63 -11.26
N GLY A 36 23.80 4.03 -12.34
CA GLY A 36 23.67 2.58 -12.50
C GLY A 36 22.33 2.01 -12.04
N TYR A 37 21.39 2.85 -11.54
CA TYR A 37 20.02 2.38 -11.28
C TYR A 37 19.31 2.12 -12.62
N HIS A 38 18.63 0.99 -12.70
CA HIS A 38 17.88 0.56 -13.87
C HIS A 38 16.50 0.06 -13.45
N ALA A 39 15.49 0.31 -14.26
CA ALA A 39 14.15 -0.22 -14.14
C ALA A 39 13.55 -0.41 -15.54
N ASP A 40 12.65 -1.36 -15.69
CA ASP A 40 11.97 -1.66 -16.94
C ASP A 40 10.50 -1.27 -16.87
N VAL A 41 9.90 -0.95 -18.00
CA VAL A 41 8.44 -0.96 -18.14
C VAL A 41 8.07 -2.15 -19.01
N CYS A 42 7.23 -3.03 -18.49
CA CYS A 42 6.72 -4.18 -19.20
C CYS A 42 5.19 -4.25 -19.01
N ASP A 43 4.45 -4.39 -20.12
CA ASP A 43 2.98 -4.36 -20.10
C ASP A 43 2.40 -3.12 -19.38
N GLY A 44 3.10 -1.98 -19.44
CA GLY A 44 2.70 -0.74 -18.77
C GLY A 44 2.90 -0.72 -17.27
N ILE A 45 3.64 -1.69 -16.72
CA ILE A 45 4.01 -1.77 -15.30
C ILE A 45 5.49 -1.44 -15.16
N LEU A 46 5.82 -0.47 -14.32
CA LEU A 46 7.21 -0.12 -13.99
C LEU A 46 7.77 -1.16 -13.02
N LEU A 47 8.76 -1.91 -13.47
CA LEU A 47 9.42 -3.00 -12.77
C LEU A 47 10.72 -2.50 -12.14
N THR A 48 10.74 -2.27 -10.83
CA THR A 48 11.98 -1.91 -10.13
C THR A 48 12.85 -3.14 -9.85
N PRO A 49 14.15 -2.97 -9.58
CA PRO A 49 15.03 -4.08 -9.18
C PRO A 49 14.63 -4.68 -7.80
N ASN A 50 13.80 -3.97 -7.03
CA ASN A 50 13.36 -4.41 -5.70
C ASN A 50 12.05 -5.21 -5.72
N ARG A 51 11.45 -5.43 -6.88
CA ARG A 51 10.23 -6.25 -6.99
C ARG A 51 10.47 -7.69 -6.54
N TYR A 52 9.41 -8.37 -6.15
CA TYR A 52 9.44 -9.81 -5.98
C TYR A 52 9.10 -10.50 -7.31
N GLU A 53 9.70 -11.65 -7.53
CA GLU A 53 9.46 -12.48 -8.72
C GLU A 53 8.87 -13.83 -8.31
N GLY A 54 8.07 -14.42 -9.21
CA GLY A 54 7.60 -15.78 -9.04
C GLY A 54 6.48 -15.93 -8.03
N ASN A 55 5.60 -14.96 -7.94
CA ASN A 55 4.38 -15.11 -7.17
C ASN A 55 3.29 -15.75 -8.03
N ASP A 56 2.72 -16.85 -7.54
CA ASP A 56 1.51 -17.47 -8.11
C ASP A 56 0.22 -16.69 -7.76
N ASP A 57 0.31 -15.36 -7.58
CA ASP A 57 -0.85 -14.49 -7.33
C ASP A 57 -1.77 -14.48 -8.55
N THR A 58 -2.62 -15.47 -8.57
CA THR A 58 -3.71 -15.58 -9.53
C THR A 58 -5.00 -15.10 -8.88
N PRO A 59 -6.03 -14.74 -9.66
CA PRO A 59 -7.36 -14.46 -9.10
C PRO A 59 -7.88 -15.57 -8.17
N ASP A 60 -7.44 -16.80 -8.39
CA ASP A 60 -7.79 -17.92 -7.54
C ASP A 60 -7.07 -17.92 -6.20
N VAL A 61 -5.79 -17.56 -6.15
CA VAL A 61 -5.04 -17.38 -4.89
C VAL A 61 -5.66 -16.25 -4.07
N HIS A 62 -5.98 -15.12 -4.69
CA HIS A 62 -6.67 -14.03 -4.01
C HIS A 62 -8.02 -14.47 -3.45
N ARG A 63 -8.82 -15.20 -4.21
CA ARG A 63 -10.07 -15.76 -3.71
C ARG A 63 -9.87 -16.71 -2.53
N LEU A 64 -8.77 -17.48 -2.52
CA LEU A 64 -8.42 -18.37 -1.42
C LEU A 64 -7.99 -17.61 -0.16
N MET A 65 -7.35 -16.44 -0.29
CA MET A 65 -6.98 -15.61 0.87
C MET A 65 -8.21 -15.14 1.65
N TYR A 66 -9.36 -14.96 1.01
CA TYR A 66 -10.62 -14.56 1.67
C TYR A 66 -11.53 -15.73 1.98
N LYS A 67 -11.25 -16.91 1.43
CA LYS A 67 -12.00 -18.11 1.73
C LYS A 67 -11.82 -18.47 3.21
N ASP A 68 -12.90 -18.91 3.81
CA ASP A 68 -12.94 -19.40 5.20
C ASP A 68 -12.48 -18.34 6.23
N LEU A 69 -12.61 -17.05 5.91
CA LEU A 69 -12.47 -15.99 6.93
C LEU A 69 -13.54 -16.15 8.00
N PRO A 70 -13.16 -16.14 9.30
CA PRO A 70 -14.13 -16.13 10.38
C PRO A 70 -15.06 -14.92 10.33
N ALA A 71 -16.29 -15.06 10.77
CA ALA A 71 -17.27 -13.97 10.76
C ALA A 71 -16.77 -12.71 11.49
N GLY A 72 -16.01 -12.89 12.59
CA GLY A 72 -15.37 -11.79 13.31
C GLY A 72 -14.37 -11.01 12.43
N MET A 73 -13.58 -11.69 11.62
CA MET A 73 -12.64 -11.06 10.70
C MET A 73 -13.37 -10.31 9.57
N ILE A 74 -14.41 -10.91 9.01
CA ILE A 74 -15.24 -10.25 7.98
C ILE A 74 -15.83 -8.95 8.55
N SER A 75 -16.32 -8.98 9.78
CA SER A 75 -16.85 -7.79 10.47
C SER A 75 -15.79 -6.70 10.65
N LEU A 76 -14.54 -7.06 11.02
CA LEU A 76 -13.44 -6.11 11.11
C LEU A 76 -13.21 -5.41 9.77
N PHE A 77 -13.09 -6.18 8.71
CA PHE A 77 -12.84 -5.65 7.38
C PHE A 77 -13.98 -4.75 6.89
N GLN A 78 -15.23 -5.15 7.07
CA GLN A 78 -16.38 -4.33 6.68
C GLN A 78 -16.41 -3.00 7.44
N SER A 79 -16.14 -3.02 8.74
CA SER A 79 -16.10 -1.78 9.55
C SER A 79 -14.98 -0.85 9.11
N ALA A 80 -13.77 -1.38 8.92
CA ALA A 80 -12.64 -0.59 8.45
C ALA A 80 -12.87 -0.02 7.04
N TYR A 81 -13.41 -0.84 6.14
CA TYR A 81 -13.76 -0.42 4.80
C TYR A 81 -14.77 0.74 4.82
N ASN A 82 -15.83 0.63 5.63
CA ASN A 82 -16.84 1.68 5.75
C ASN A 82 -16.25 2.98 6.32
N PHE A 83 -15.37 2.89 7.32
CA PHE A 83 -14.65 4.05 7.84
C PHE A 83 -13.82 4.71 6.74
N MET A 84 -12.96 3.96 6.06
CA MET A 84 -12.09 4.48 5.01
C MET A 84 -12.91 5.12 3.88
N LYS A 85 -14.00 4.46 3.45
CA LYS A 85 -14.91 5.01 2.45
C LYS A 85 -15.49 6.35 2.88
N GLN A 86 -16.01 6.46 4.10
CA GLN A 86 -16.56 7.71 4.61
C GLN A 86 -15.52 8.83 4.65
N GLN A 87 -14.28 8.49 4.97
CA GLN A 87 -13.22 9.50 5.01
C GLN A 87 -12.84 9.96 3.60
N ILE A 88 -12.68 9.04 2.64
CA ILE A 88 -12.26 9.40 1.29
C ILE A 88 -13.35 10.09 0.48
N ASP A 89 -14.63 9.73 0.67
CA ASP A 89 -15.77 10.38 0.02
C ASP A 89 -15.84 11.90 0.31
N GLY A 90 -15.22 12.36 1.41
CA GLY A 90 -15.12 13.77 1.78
C GLY A 90 -13.93 14.52 1.17
N VAL A 91 -13.05 13.84 0.43
CA VAL A 91 -11.80 14.44 -0.08
C VAL A 91 -11.94 14.81 -1.55
N ASN A 92 -11.60 16.05 -1.87
CA ASN A 92 -11.45 16.45 -3.27
C ASN A 92 -10.14 15.92 -3.83
N LEU A 93 -10.22 14.96 -4.75
CA LEU A 93 -9.07 14.34 -5.42
C LEU A 93 -8.70 15.01 -6.76
N SER A 94 -9.45 16.05 -7.19
CA SER A 94 -9.15 16.78 -8.43
C SER A 94 -7.74 17.37 -8.39
N GLY A 95 -6.95 17.09 -9.43
CA GLY A 95 -5.56 17.53 -9.54
C GLY A 95 -4.58 16.89 -8.54
N LYS A 96 -5.04 15.98 -7.70
CA LYS A 96 -4.21 15.30 -6.70
C LYS A 96 -3.45 14.11 -7.28
N ILE A 97 -2.32 13.80 -6.65
CA ILE A 97 -1.61 12.54 -6.85
C ILE A 97 -1.97 11.62 -5.68
N VAL A 98 -2.66 10.53 -6.00
CA VAL A 98 -3.15 9.55 -5.04
C VAL A 98 -2.35 8.26 -5.22
N MET A 99 -1.76 7.76 -4.17
CA MET A 99 -1.06 6.47 -4.18
C MET A 99 -1.82 5.45 -3.33
N GLU A 100 -2.01 4.25 -3.87
CA GLU A 100 -2.39 3.07 -3.11
C GLU A 100 -1.15 2.21 -2.93
N SER A 101 -0.68 2.09 -1.68
CA SER A 101 0.54 1.38 -1.36
C SER A 101 0.25 -0.06 -0.93
N TYR A 102 0.91 -1.03 -1.58
CA TYR A 102 0.76 -2.47 -1.34
C TYR A 102 -0.70 -2.91 -1.37
N ILE A 103 -1.26 -3.00 -2.57
CA ILE A 103 -2.68 -3.27 -2.78
C ILE A 103 -3.16 -4.61 -2.20
N ASN A 104 -2.27 -5.56 -1.97
CA ASN A 104 -2.50 -6.80 -1.21
C ASN A 104 -3.84 -7.50 -1.51
N ALA A 105 -4.29 -7.48 -2.75
CA ALA A 105 -5.58 -8.02 -3.15
C ALA A 105 -6.84 -7.27 -2.65
N TRP A 106 -6.69 -6.21 -1.93
CA TRP A 106 -7.84 -5.44 -1.45
C TRP A 106 -8.37 -4.48 -2.50
N PHE A 107 -7.52 -3.98 -3.39
CA PHE A 107 -7.87 -3.12 -4.51
C PHE A 107 -8.84 -2.01 -4.06
N PHE A 108 -8.44 -1.26 -3.04
CA PHE A 108 -9.33 -0.30 -2.39
C PHE A 108 -9.87 0.74 -3.37
N LEU A 109 -8.98 1.35 -4.17
CA LEU A 109 -9.39 2.32 -5.20
C LEU A 109 -10.30 1.69 -6.24
N TYR A 110 -10.01 0.46 -6.70
CA TYR A 110 -10.86 -0.24 -7.65
C TYR A 110 -12.27 -0.48 -7.10
N THR A 111 -12.40 -0.86 -5.84
CA THR A 111 -13.70 -1.13 -5.22
C THR A 111 -14.48 0.15 -4.89
N HIS A 112 -13.81 1.31 -4.90
CA HIS A 112 -14.39 2.64 -4.67
C HIS A 112 -14.40 3.50 -5.92
N GLN A 113 -14.81 2.95 -7.04
CA GLN A 113 -14.75 3.57 -8.37
C GLN A 113 -15.31 5.00 -8.44
N GLY A 114 -16.29 5.35 -7.60
CA GLY A 114 -16.88 6.68 -7.55
C GLY A 114 -15.95 7.80 -7.07
N ILE A 115 -14.75 7.47 -6.57
CA ILE A 115 -13.79 8.48 -6.12
C ILE A 115 -12.78 8.88 -7.18
N PHE A 116 -12.68 8.14 -8.29
CA PHE A 116 -11.80 8.52 -9.37
C PHE A 116 -12.25 9.83 -10.00
N ASP A 117 -11.37 10.82 -9.97
CA ASP A 117 -11.54 12.09 -10.65
C ASP A 117 -10.74 12.06 -11.96
N SER A 118 -11.31 12.56 -13.05
CA SER A 118 -10.65 12.61 -14.37
C SER A 118 -9.35 13.41 -14.36
N ASP A 119 -9.25 14.39 -13.47
CA ASP A 119 -8.05 15.23 -13.33
C ASP A 119 -7.06 14.67 -12.29
N GLY A 120 -7.44 13.63 -11.55
CA GLY A 120 -6.58 12.93 -10.61
C GLY A 120 -5.50 12.10 -11.32
N ARG A 121 -4.37 11.90 -10.66
CA ARG A 121 -3.29 11.00 -11.08
C ARG A 121 -3.10 9.94 -10.04
N TYR A 122 -3.01 8.69 -10.46
CA TYR A 122 -3.03 7.55 -9.56
C TYR A 122 -1.73 6.75 -9.68
N ILE A 123 -1.22 6.30 -8.55
CA ILE A 123 -0.04 5.44 -8.46
C ILE A 123 -0.46 4.20 -7.67
N ILE A 124 -0.29 3.04 -8.26
CA ILE A 124 -0.64 1.76 -7.64
C ILE A 124 0.66 0.98 -7.45
N VAL A 125 0.94 0.63 -6.21
CA VAL A 125 2.18 -0.06 -5.84
C VAL A 125 1.87 -1.43 -5.26
N ASP A 126 2.58 -2.44 -5.74
CA ASP A 126 2.61 -3.77 -5.12
C ASP A 126 4.00 -4.39 -5.26
N LYS A 127 4.29 -5.41 -4.47
CA LYS A 127 5.56 -6.16 -4.54
C LYS A 127 5.66 -7.02 -5.79
N TYR A 128 4.51 -7.50 -6.28
CA TYR A 128 4.39 -8.48 -7.32
C TYR A 128 3.83 -7.88 -8.60
N PRO A 129 4.55 -7.98 -9.73
CA PRO A 129 4.03 -7.56 -11.04
C PRO A 129 2.72 -8.23 -11.41
N GLU A 130 2.53 -9.51 -11.03
CA GLU A 130 1.34 -10.31 -11.34
C GLU A 130 0.09 -9.73 -10.66
N THR A 131 0.20 -9.26 -9.42
CA THR A 131 -0.89 -8.58 -8.71
C THR A 131 -1.28 -7.29 -9.42
N LEU A 132 -0.29 -6.50 -9.86
CA LEU A 132 -0.53 -5.28 -10.62
C LEU A 132 -1.15 -5.55 -11.99
N ALA A 133 -0.70 -6.60 -12.69
CA ALA A 133 -1.28 -7.01 -13.98
C ALA A 133 -2.76 -7.39 -13.82
N MET A 134 -3.10 -8.10 -12.74
CA MET A 134 -4.49 -8.43 -12.42
C MET A 134 -5.32 -7.17 -12.12
N TYR A 135 -4.79 -6.23 -11.33
CA TYR A 135 -5.45 -4.95 -11.04
C TYR A 135 -5.69 -4.15 -12.33
N LYS A 136 -4.65 -4.02 -13.17
CA LYS A 136 -4.73 -3.34 -14.46
C LYS A 136 -5.81 -3.95 -15.34
N ALA A 137 -5.86 -5.28 -15.48
CA ALA A 137 -6.87 -5.99 -16.25
C ALA A 137 -8.31 -5.73 -15.72
N LEU A 138 -8.49 -5.61 -14.40
CA LEU A 138 -9.77 -5.24 -13.81
C LEU A 138 -10.18 -3.81 -14.19
N MET A 139 -9.25 -2.85 -14.10
CA MET A 139 -9.50 -1.45 -14.49
C MET A 139 -9.86 -1.32 -15.97
N GLU A 140 -9.14 -2.02 -16.85
CA GLU A 140 -9.41 -2.05 -18.30
C GLU A 140 -10.77 -2.66 -18.61
N ARG A 141 -11.16 -3.74 -17.93
CA ARG A 141 -12.48 -4.36 -18.10
C ARG A 141 -13.62 -3.42 -17.78
N GLU A 142 -13.47 -2.57 -16.78
CA GLU A 142 -14.45 -1.54 -16.39
C GLU A 142 -14.34 -0.28 -17.26
N ASN A 143 -13.46 -0.29 -18.26
CA ASN A 143 -13.22 0.80 -19.21
C ASN A 143 -12.75 2.11 -18.55
N TYR A 144 -12.02 2.02 -17.42
CA TYR A 144 -11.41 3.18 -16.78
C TYR A 144 -10.18 3.64 -17.57
N ARG A 145 -10.27 4.83 -18.14
CA ARG A 145 -9.16 5.52 -18.82
C ARG A 145 -8.61 6.63 -17.93
N LEU A 146 -7.90 6.23 -16.90
CA LEU A 146 -7.30 7.14 -15.94
C LEU A 146 -5.77 7.14 -16.07
N PRO A 147 -5.10 8.26 -15.75
CA PRO A 147 -3.64 8.30 -15.72
C PRO A 147 -3.13 7.54 -14.50
N ILE A 148 -2.97 6.23 -14.64
CA ILE A 148 -2.47 5.33 -13.58
C ILE A 148 -1.02 4.95 -13.90
N LEU A 149 -0.15 5.02 -12.91
CA LEU A 149 1.20 4.49 -12.92
C LEU A 149 1.24 3.26 -12.00
N TYR A 150 1.48 2.09 -12.57
CA TYR A 150 1.68 0.85 -11.82
C TYR A 150 3.16 0.66 -11.55
N ILE A 151 3.54 0.39 -10.30
CA ILE A 151 4.94 0.19 -9.89
C ILE A 151 5.08 -1.10 -9.09
N ALA A 152 5.89 -2.02 -9.59
CA ALA A 152 6.28 -3.23 -8.86
C ALA A 152 7.53 -2.94 -8.03
N ASP A 153 7.35 -2.83 -6.70
CA ASP A 153 8.42 -2.56 -5.74
C ASP A 153 8.07 -3.12 -4.36
N SER A 154 9.03 -3.72 -3.66
CA SER A 154 8.84 -4.27 -2.32
C SER A 154 9.40 -3.38 -1.21
N THR A 155 9.98 -2.23 -1.54
CA THR A 155 10.78 -1.44 -0.59
C THR A 155 10.29 -0.02 -0.38
N LEU A 156 9.35 0.46 -1.21
CA LEU A 156 8.96 1.86 -1.33
C LEU A 156 10.12 2.83 -1.70
N ASP A 157 11.28 2.31 -2.07
CA ASP A 157 12.34 3.10 -2.71
C ASP A 157 11.97 3.37 -4.17
N LEU A 158 10.82 4.02 -4.32
CA LEU A 158 10.17 4.21 -5.61
C LEU A 158 10.93 5.21 -6.46
N PRO A 159 11.00 4.99 -7.79
CA PRO A 159 11.59 5.95 -8.72
C PRO A 159 10.66 7.16 -8.95
N LEU A 160 10.32 7.84 -7.88
CA LEU A 160 9.45 9.01 -7.85
C LEU A 160 10.17 10.24 -7.29
N CYS A 161 9.73 11.40 -7.72
CA CYS A 161 10.16 12.66 -7.10
C CYS A 161 9.78 12.69 -5.63
N PRO A 162 10.64 13.22 -4.74
CA PRO A 162 10.25 13.43 -3.36
C PRO A 162 9.08 14.42 -3.27
N SER A 163 8.31 14.32 -2.20
CA SER A 163 7.19 15.22 -1.90
C SER A 163 6.22 15.39 -3.09
N CYS A 164 5.89 14.29 -3.76
CA CYS A 164 4.97 14.35 -4.90
C CYS A 164 3.56 13.82 -4.60
N ILE A 165 3.38 13.04 -3.55
CA ILE A 165 2.11 12.38 -3.20
C ILE A 165 1.25 13.30 -2.33
N ASP A 166 -0.01 13.54 -2.74
CA ASP A 166 -0.99 14.31 -1.98
C ASP A 166 -1.80 13.43 -1.02
N VAL A 167 -2.11 12.21 -1.43
CA VAL A 167 -2.94 11.26 -0.67
C VAL A 167 -2.33 9.88 -0.76
N ASN A 168 -2.14 9.21 0.37
CA ASN A 168 -1.77 7.80 0.41
C ASN A 168 -2.89 6.95 1.01
N ILE A 169 -3.17 5.83 0.39
CA ILE A 169 -4.11 4.81 0.85
C ILE A 169 -3.30 3.60 1.29
N ASP A 170 -3.43 3.27 2.57
CA ASP A 170 -2.73 2.16 3.23
C ASP A 170 -3.77 1.16 3.76
N PHE A 171 -4.21 0.24 2.92
CA PHE A 171 -5.06 -0.83 3.42
C PHE A 171 -4.21 -2.06 3.78
N PHE A 172 -3.87 -2.22 5.07
CA PHE A 172 -2.99 -3.27 5.60
C PHE A 172 -1.50 -3.14 5.23
N ALA A 173 -1.09 -2.14 4.45
CA ALA A 173 0.28 -2.04 3.94
C ALA A 173 1.33 -1.93 5.07
N THR A 174 1.02 -1.21 6.16
CA THR A 174 1.93 -1.10 7.31
C THR A 174 2.23 -2.45 7.98
N ASN A 175 1.21 -3.29 8.22
CA ASN A 175 1.45 -4.62 8.78
C ASN A 175 2.19 -5.51 7.77
N GLU A 176 1.81 -5.47 6.50
CA GLU A 176 2.41 -6.24 5.42
C GLU A 176 3.90 -5.92 5.26
N HIS A 177 4.25 -4.63 5.25
CA HIS A 177 5.64 -4.19 5.22
C HIS A 177 6.44 -4.79 6.37
N ASN A 178 5.89 -4.77 7.57
CA ASN A 178 6.53 -5.27 8.77
C ASN A 178 6.68 -6.80 8.83
N PHE A 179 6.03 -7.58 7.95
CA PHE A 179 6.29 -9.03 7.82
C PHE A 179 7.67 -9.33 7.24
N TYR A 180 8.16 -8.46 6.38
CA TYR A 180 9.37 -8.69 5.59
C TYR A 180 10.51 -7.75 5.96
N ARG A 181 10.22 -6.70 6.74
CA ARG A 181 11.16 -5.63 7.06
C ARG A 181 11.09 -5.21 8.52
N ARG A 182 12.22 -4.73 9.04
CA ARG A 182 12.33 -4.14 10.39
C ARG A 182 12.18 -2.63 10.39
N SER A 183 12.35 -1.97 9.23
CA SER A 183 12.05 -0.54 9.08
C SER A 183 10.55 -0.32 9.25
N PHE A 184 10.18 0.84 9.73
CA PHE A 184 8.79 1.20 9.85
C PHE A 184 8.27 1.76 8.51
N PHE A 185 7.08 1.35 8.10
CA PHE A 185 6.50 1.70 6.80
C PHE A 185 6.54 3.20 6.50
N TYR A 186 6.21 4.05 7.48
CA TYR A 186 6.18 5.50 7.27
C TYR A 186 7.55 6.16 7.17
N GLU A 187 8.62 5.54 7.69
CA GLU A 187 9.98 6.04 7.45
C GLU A 187 10.35 6.01 5.97
N GLU A 188 9.85 5.00 5.25
CA GLU A 188 10.10 4.84 3.82
C GLU A 188 9.08 5.62 2.96
N LEU A 189 7.84 5.78 3.45
CA LEU A 189 6.79 6.48 2.73
C LEU A 189 6.90 8.02 2.82
N THR A 190 7.25 8.56 4.00
CA THR A 190 7.21 10.03 4.23
C THR A 190 8.04 10.86 3.27
N PRO A 191 9.20 10.42 2.75
CA PRO A 191 9.95 11.20 1.75
C PRO A 191 9.18 11.45 0.45
N LEU A 192 8.18 10.62 0.14
CA LEU A 192 7.36 10.72 -1.06
C LEU A 192 6.15 11.64 -0.85
N LEU A 193 5.75 11.85 0.40
CA LEU A 193 4.56 12.62 0.76
C LEU A 193 4.84 14.11 0.74
N LYS A 194 3.89 14.90 0.25
CA LYS A 194 3.92 16.36 0.40
C LYS A 194 3.72 16.77 1.86
N PRO A 195 4.24 17.92 2.29
CA PRO A 195 3.80 18.55 3.52
C PRO A 195 2.26 18.67 3.56
N GLY A 196 1.64 18.21 4.64
CA GLY A 196 0.20 18.17 4.76
C GLY A 196 -0.48 17.09 3.92
N ALA A 197 0.26 16.14 3.35
CA ALA A 197 -0.32 15.00 2.67
C ALA A 197 -1.25 14.21 3.61
N TRP A 198 -2.33 13.73 3.05
CA TRP A 198 -3.33 12.99 3.77
C TRP A 198 -3.13 11.48 3.60
N ILE A 199 -3.27 10.75 4.69
CA ILE A 199 -3.13 9.30 4.73
C ILE A 199 -4.41 8.71 5.27
N ILE A 200 -4.95 7.70 4.59
CA ILE A 200 -6.02 6.84 5.09
C ILE A 200 -5.46 5.44 5.16
N GLY A 201 -5.51 4.84 6.34
CA GLY A 201 -4.93 3.52 6.52
C GLY A 201 -5.66 2.64 7.51
N THR A 202 -5.14 1.42 7.59
CA THR A 202 -5.58 0.43 8.57
C THR A 202 -4.37 -0.24 9.22
N TYR A 203 -4.49 -0.55 10.50
CA TYR A 203 -3.46 -1.28 11.24
C TYR A 203 -4.07 -2.37 12.10
N PHE A 204 -3.64 -3.61 11.90
CA PHE A 204 -4.01 -4.72 12.77
C PHE A 204 -3.15 -4.77 14.02
N TYR A 205 -3.77 -5.05 15.15
CA TYR A 205 -3.04 -5.26 16.40
C TYR A 205 -3.72 -6.27 17.32
N PHE A 206 -2.92 -6.91 18.16
CA PHE A 206 -3.42 -7.78 19.22
C PHE A 206 -3.48 -7.04 20.56
N GLU A 207 -4.51 -7.33 21.36
CA GLU A 207 -4.54 -6.89 22.76
C GLU A 207 -3.57 -7.72 23.61
N ASN A 208 -3.58 -9.04 23.44
CA ASN A 208 -2.71 -10.00 24.10
C ASN A 208 -2.43 -11.16 23.12
N GLY A 209 -1.59 -10.95 22.14
CA GLY A 209 -1.39 -11.89 21.01
C GLY A 209 -0.08 -12.67 21.07
N TRP A 210 0.38 -13.08 22.26
CA TRP A 210 1.70 -13.70 22.40
C TRP A 210 1.87 -14.98 21.55
N ARG A 211 0.87 -15.89 21.55
CA ARG A 211 0.94 -17.15 20.77
C ARG A 211 0.86 -16.87 19.28
N SER A 212 -0.01 -15.91 18.88
CA SER A 212 -0.14 -15.48 17.51
C SER A 212 1.18 -14.88 17.00
N MET A 213 1.81 -14.01 17.80
CA MET A 213 3.11 -13.42 17.45
C MET A 213 4.22 -14.46 17.39
N GLN A 214 4.29 -15.42 18.31
CA GLN A 214 5.28 -16.51 18.20
C GLN A 214 5.10 -17.31 16.91
N LYS A 215 3.86 -17.64 16.55
CA LYS A 215 3.59 -18.37 15.30
C LYS A 215 3.93 -17.51 14.09
N LEU A 216 3.58 -16.23 14.10
CA LEU A 216 3.93 -15.28 13.05
C LEU A 216 5.45 -15.24 12.82
N LEU A 217 6.23 -15.03 13.88
CA LEU A 217 7.69 -14.95 13.79
C LEU A 217 8.33 -16.27 13.32
N SER A 218 7.69 -17.40 13.62
CA SER A 218 8.14 -18.70 13.10
C SER A 218 7.88 -18.85 11.60
N GLN A 219 6.81 -18.26 11.07
CA GLN A 219 6.47 -18.27 9.64
C GLN A 219 7.24 -17.21 8.87
N TYR A 220 7.44 -16.05 9.47
CA TYR A 220 8.11 -14.88 8.88
C TYR A 220 9.30 -14.43 9.74
N PRO A 221 10.48 -15.08 9.62
CA PRO A 221 11.63 -14.80 10.47
C PRO A 221 12.19 -13.37 10.36
N LYS A 222 11.86 -12.66 9.28
CA LYS A 222 12.23 -11.25 9.07
C LYS A 222 11.21 -10.27 9.66
N CYS A 223 10.06 -10.75 10.12
CA CYS A 223 9.01 -9.92 10.69
C CYS A 223 9.54 -9.14 11.90
N SER A 224 9.08 -7.92 12.04
CA SER A 224 9.32 -7.12 13.24
C SER A 224 8.62 -7.73 14.45
N ASP A 225 9.35 -7.88 15.57
CA ASP A 225 8.78 -8.35 16.85
C ASP A 225 7.66 -7.43 17.38
N ASN A 226 7.64 -6.19 16.92
CA ASN A 226 6.65 -5.18 17.28
C ASN A 226 5.49 -5.08 16.28
N ASN A 227 5.49 -5.88 15.21
CA ASN A 227 4.33 -5.94 14.32
C ASN A 227 3.09 -6.35 15.12
N PHE A 228 1.94 -5.83 14.78
CA PHE A 228 0.69 -6.00 15.56
C PHE A 228 0.70 -5.38 16.97
N SER A 229 1.63 -4.48 17.30
CA SER A 229 1.62 -3.70 18.53
C SER A 229 1.06 -2.29 18.28
N LEU A 230 -0.10 -1.99 18.88
CA LEU A 230 -0.71 -0.66 18.76
C LEU A 230 0.19 0.44 19.32
N GLN A 231 0.85 0.18 20.45
CA GLN A 231 1.74 1.16 21.08
C GLN A 231 2.96 1.47 20.20
N TYR A 232 3.53 0.44 19.60
CA TYR A 232 4.64 0.60 18.65
C TYR A 232 4.21 1.40 17.43
N PHE A 233 3.07 1.05 16.82
CA PHE A 233 2.52 1.77 15.68
C PHE A 233 2.34 3.27 15.98
N LEU A 234 1.66 3.60 17.08
CA LEU A 234 1.40 5.00 17.46
C LEU A 234 2.70 5.79 17.73
N LYS A 235 3.67 5.13 18.39
CA LYS A 235 4.98 5.73 18.63
C LYS A 235 5.71 6.03 17.33
N MET A 236 5.84 5.04 16.45
CA MET A 236 6.59 5.17 15.21
C MET A 236 5.92 6.13 14.22
N ALA A 237 4.58 6.14 14.16
CA ALA A 237 3.85 7.13 13.37
C ALA A 237 4.20 8.56 13.81
N ASN A 238 4.16 8.81 15.12
CA ASN A 238 4.51 10.11 15.67
C ASN A 238 5.97 10.49 15.41
N GLU A 239 6.91 9.55 15.55
CA GLU A 239 8.34 9.77 15.27
C GLU A 239 8.60 10.05 13.77
N SER A 240 7.75 9.53 12.88
CA SER A 240 7.78 9.81 11.44
C SER A 240 7.04 11.12 11.06
N GLY A 241 6.60 11.93 12.03
CA GLY A 241 5.85 13.16 11.76
C GLY A 241 4.40 12.93 11.34
N ILE A 242 3.87 11.73 11.56
CA ILE A 242 2.48 11.39 11.22
C ILE A 242 1.57 11.69 12.42
N VAL A 243 0.64 12.62 12.24
CA VAL A 243 -0.36 12.98 13.26
C VAL A 243 -1.70 12.34 12.95
N ILE A 244 -2.13 11.42 13.81
CA ILE A 244 -3.44 10.75 13.65
C ILE A 244 -4.55 11.75 13.98
N ASP A 245 -5.38 12.04 12.99
CA ASP A 245 -6.54 12.96 13.08
C ASP A 245 -7.78 12.21 13.56
N LYS A 246 -8.13 11.12 12.88
CA LYS A 246 -9.29 10.29 13.24
C LYS A 246 -8.91 8.83 13.29
N LYS A 247 -9.57 8.08 14.14
CA LYS A 247 -9.42 6.62 14.24
C LYS A 247 -10.65 5.98 14.84
N GLU A 248 -10.86 4.71 14.50
CA GLU A 248 -11.90 3.87 15.07
C GLU A 248 -11.29 2.52 15.49
N ILE A 249 -11.81 1.90 16.54
CA ILE A 249 -11.39 0.56 16.95
C ILE A 249 -12.45 -0.43 16.52
N CYS A 250 -12.11 -1.29 15.57
CA CYS A 250 -12.96 -2.36 15.09
C CYS A 250 -12.59 -3.69 15.75
N GLY A 251 -13.58 -4.43 16.23
CA GLY A 251 -13.35 -5.76 16.81
C GLY A 251 -13.76 -5.94 18.25
N PRO A 252 -13.28 -7.00 18.92
CA PRO A 252 -12.24 -7.92 18.43
C PRO A 252 -12.77 -9.11 17.61
N SER A 253 -11.89 -9.68 16.77
CA SER A 253 -12.02 -11.05 16.28
C SER A 253 -11.21 -11.99 17.20
N ILE A 254 -11.83 -13.08 17.67
CA ILE A 254 -11.22 -14.06 18.57
C ILE A 254 -11.09 -15.44 17.94
N ASP A 255 -11.61 -15.61 16.74
CA ASP A 255 -11.60 -16.87 16.02
C ASP A 255 -10.55 -16.83 14.91
N SER A 256 -9.59 -17.75 14.97
CA SER A 256 -8.53 -17.87 13.98
C SER A 256 -9.02 -18.43 12.64
N GLY A 257 -10.08 -19.27 12.68
CA GLY A 257 -10.52 -20.00 11.47
C GLY A 257 -9.40 -20.83 10.84
N ASN A 258 -9.63 -21.26 9.61
CA ASN A 258 -8.64 -21.97 8.78
C ASN A 258 -8.13 -21.08 7.61
N ASN A 259 -8.29 -19.78 7.73
CA ASN A 259 -7.89 -18.86 6.67
C ASN A 259 -6.37 -18.81 6.51
N ILE A 260 -5.91 -18.92 5.28
CA ILE A 260 -4.49 -19.00 4.94
C ILE A 260 -3.75 -17.68 5.26
N GLY A 261 -4.39 -16.52 5.00
CA GLY A 261 -3.78 -15.19 5.21
C GLY A 261 -3.59 -14.83 6.69
N PHE A 262 -4.38 -15.44 7.60
CA PHE A 262 -4.32 -15.21 9.03
C PHE A 262 -4.02 -16.50 9.82
N SER A 263 -3.31 -17.42 9.20
CA SER A 263 -2.95 -18.71 9.80
C SER A 263 -2.16 -18.60 11.12
N PHE A 264 -1.50 -17.46 11.33
CA PHE A 264 -0.78 -17.17 12.58
C PHE A 264 -1.71 -16.83 13.75
N HIS A 265 -2.90 -16.30 13.50
CA HIS A 265 -3.84 -15.91 14.56
C HIS A 265 -4.28 -17.13 15.36
N GLN A 266 -4.15 -17.08 16.69
CA GLN A 266 -4.47 -18.16 17.61
C GLN A 266 -5.83 -17.94 18.26
N LYS A 267 -6.66 -18.98 18.27
CA LYS A 267 -8.00 -18.95 18.84
C LYS A 267 -8.00 -18.40 20.27
N GLY A 268 -8.90 -17.46 20.54
CA GLY A 268 -9.08 -16.81 21.85
C GLY A 268 -8.19 -15.59 22.07
N GLU A 269 -7.21 -15.32 21.20
CA GLU A 269 -6.46 -14.07 21.22
C GLU A 269 -7.22 -12.99 20.44
N LYS A 270 -7.30 -11.79 21.00
CA LYS A 270 -8.13 -10.72 20.46
C LYS A 270 -7.36 -9.92 19.43
N LEU A 271 -7.78 -10.03 18.18
CA LEU A 271 -7.28 -9.23 17.06
C LEU A 271 -8.24 -8.08 16.79
N TYR A 272 -7.69 -6.88 16.70
CA TYR A 272 -8.39 -5.65 16.36
C TYR A 272 -7.88 -5.07 15.06
N LEU A 273 -8.70 -4.25 14.42
CA LEU A 273 -8.33 -3.43 13.28
C LEU A 273 -8.59 -1.97 13.63
N LEU A 274 -7.58 -1.14 13.41
CA LEU A 274 -7.61 0.30 13.60
C LEU A 274 -7.62 0.98 12.24
N PRO A 275 -8.76 1.34 11.67
CA PRO A 275 -8.79 2.30 10.57
C PRO A 275 -8.51 3.71 11.11
N TYR A 276 -7.75 4.49 10.34
CA TYR A 276 -7.34 5.83 10.74
C TYR A 276 -7.18 6.77 9.55
N THR A 277 -7.25 8.07 9.84
CA THR A 277 -6.73 9.12 8.99
C THR A 277 -5.63 9.87 9.70
N CYS A 278 -4.66 10.35 8.95
CA CYS A 278 -3.60 11.18 9.49
C CYS A 278 -3.09 12.18 8.45
N LEU A 279 -2.36 13.16 8.97
CA LEU A 279 -1.67 14.19 8.19
C LEU A 279 -0.17 14.07 8.44
N LEU A 280 0.62 14.27 7.40
CA LEU A 280 2.04 14.49 7.56
C LEU A 280 2.27 15.93 8.08
N TYR A 281 2.71 16.02 9.31
CA TYR A 281 3.09 17.29 9.92
C TYR A 281 4.58 17.57 9.67
N THR A 282 4.89 18.70 9.04
CA THR A 282 6.26 19.21 8.95
C THR A 282 6.38 20.47 9.81
N SER A 283 7.46 20.59 10.54
CA SER A 283 7.74 21.73 11.44
C SER A 283 7.68 23.10 10.72
N ASP A 284 7.79 23.11 9.40
CA ASP A 284 7.78 24.33 8.58
C ASP A 284 6.35 24.84 8.25
N ALA A 285 5.30 24.12 8.69
CA ALA A 285 3.91 24.54 8.49
C ALA A 285 3.33 25.36 9.68
N ALA A 286 4.17 25.75 10.63
CA ALA A 286 3.79 26.46 11.85
C ALA A 286 4.07 27.99 11.80
N ASP A 287 4.39 28.57 10.62
CA ASP A 287 4.56 30.00 10.41
C ASP A 287 3.41 30.63 9.60
#